data_a807c89f360db7f1e7caa37c4d3d973f
#
_entry.id   a807c89f360db7f1e7caa37c4d3d973f
#
_cell.length_a   1.000
_cell.length_b   1.000
_cell.length_c   1.000
_cell.angle_alpha   90.00
_cell.angle_beta   90.00
_cell.angle_gamma   90.00
#
_symmetry.space_group_name_H-M   'P 1'
#
loop_
_entity.id
_entity.type
_entity.pdbx_description
1 polymer ?
#
loop_
_entity_poly.entity_id
_entity_poly.type
_entity_poly.pdbx_seq_one_letter_code
_entity_poly.pdbx_strand_id
1 'polypeptide(L)'
;TEDQVLALPVIMESLKNKDLDLFLHNWVPSNAANVQPYLDEKSLDMVGANVEGAGYGPVVPDYVAAAGVKSLADLAANADKFDKKFYGIEPGNDGNKIVQAKIDDPNGGMQGFELVESSEQGMLAQAEKSMKNQEWIAFLGWTPHPVMGKMKLVYLTGFENDGFGDAQIKTLTRVGYTTEC
;
A
#
# COMPACT_ATOMS: atom_id res chain seq x y z
N THR A 1 -23.62 -13.22 7.11
CA THR A 1 -22.28 -12.64 6.88
C THR A 1 -22.38 -11.16 7.15
N GLU A 2 -21.55 -10.66 8.02
CA GLU A 2 -21.41 -9.22 8.28
C GLU A 2 -20.05 -8.75 7.74
N ASP A 3 -20.06 -7.63 7.02
CA ASP A 3 -18.84 -7.04 6.50
C ASP A 3 -18.41 -5.88 7.41
N GLN A 4 -17.11 -5.81 7.72
CA GLN A 4 -16.54 -4.75 8.54
C GLN A 4 -15.36 -4.11 7.83
N VAL A 5 -15.21 -2.80 7.97
CA VAL A 5 -14.06 -2.04 7.48
C VAL A 5 -13.22 -1.63 8.70
N LEU A 6 -12.03 -2.20 8.79
CA LEU A 6 -11.12 -2.02 9.93
C LEU A 6 -9.71 -1.77 9.43
N ALA A 7 -8.88 -1.13 10.26
CA ALA A 7 -7.45 -0.98 9.98
C ALA A 7 -6.73 -2.34 10.06
N LEU A 8 -5.68 -2.54 9.24
CA LEU A 8 -4.97 -3.83 9.15
C LEU A 8 -4.52 -4.41 10.50
N PRO A 9 -3.94 -3.65 11.44
CA PRO A 9 -3.56 -4.23 12.74
C PRO A 9 -4.76 -4.75 13.54
N VAL A 10 -5.91 -4.07 13.43
CA VAL A 10 -7.15 -4.51 14.10
C VAL A 10 -7.68 -5.79 13.47
N ILE A 11 -7.61 -5.92 12.13
CA ILE A 11 -8.01 -7.13 11.41
C ILE A 11 -7.20 -8.33 11.88
N MET A 12 -5.87 -8.20 11.98
CA MET A 12 -5.00 -9.29 12.40
C MET A 12 -5.33 -9.78 13.82
N GLU A 13 -5.48 -8.86 14.76
CA GLU A 13 -5.87 -9.20 16.13
C GLU A 13 -7.29 -9.80 16.21
N SER A 14 -8.24 -9.27 15.46
CA SER A 14 -9.61 -9.78 15.44
C SER A 14 -9.71 -11.20 14.86
N LEU A 15 -8.93 -11.51 13.82
CA LEU A 15 -8.83 -12.88 13.30
C LEU A 15 -8.20 -13.83 14.33
N LYS A 16 -7.11 -13.41 14.98
CA LYS A 16 -6.45 -14.18 16.05
C LYS A 16 -7.39 -14.47 17.21
N ASN A 17 -8.16 -13.47 17.63
CA ASN A 17 -9.11 -13.58 18.73
C ASN A 17 -10.43 -14.27 18.35
N LYS A 18 -10.60 -14.61 17.06
CA LYS A 18 -11.83 -15.20 16.49
C LYS A 18 -13.06 -14.28 16.50
N ASP A 19 -12.83 -12.96 16.54
CA ASP A 19 -13.87 -11.94 16.38
C ASP A 19 -14.23 -11.73 14.89
N LEU A 20 -13.28 -12.07 13.99
CA LEU A 20 -13.47 -12.18 12.55
C LEU A 20 -13.15 -13.60 12.06
N ASP A 21 -13.82 -14.04 11.02
CA ASP A 21 -13.60 -15.34 10.40
C ASP A 21 -12.54 -15.30 9.30
N LEU A 22 -12.58 -14.28 8.44
CA LEU A 22 -11.72 -14.18 7.27
C LEU A 22 -11.45 -12.73 6.85
N PHE A 23 -10.34 -12.55 6.13
CA PHE A 23 -9.93 -11.31 5.48
C PHE A 23 -9.51 -11.59 4.05
N LEU A 24 -10.24 -10.99 3.08
CA LEU A 24 -10.08 -11.30 1.65
C LEU A 24 -9.02 -10.46 0.93
N HIS A 25 -8.48 -9.43 1.57
CA HIS A 25 -7.62 -8.42 0.94
C HIS A 25 -6.19 -8.41 1.49
N ASN A 26 -5.62 -9.58 1.77
CA ASN A 26 -4.22 -9.66 2.18
C ASN A 26 -3.30 -9.53 0.96
N TRP A 27 -2.70 -8.37 0.80
CA TRP A 27 -1.75 -8.07 -0.28
C TRP A 27 -0.37 -8.66 0.03
N VAL A 28 0.13 -9.48 -0.89
CA VAL A 28 1.43 -10.14 -0.77
C VAL A 28 2.29 -9.70 -1.96
N PRO A 29 3.53 -9.23 -1.76
CA PRO A 29 4.32 -9.34 -0.52
C PRO A 29 4.21 -8.16 0.47
N SER A 30 3.56 -7.03 0.14
CA SER A 30 3.61 -5.82 0.96
C SER A 30 3.19 -6.03 2.42
N ASN A 31 2.14 -6.82 2.66
CA ASN A 31 1.65 -7.11 4.01
C ASN A 31 2.36 -8.31 4.70
N ALA A 32 3.36 -8.91 4.06
CA ALA A 32 4.01 -10.12 4.60
C ALA A 32 4.57 -9.91 6.00
N ALA A 33 5.25 -8.78 6.24
CA ALA A 33 5.85 -8.48 7.54
C ALA A 33 4.82 -8.36 8.68
N ASN A 34 3.61 -7.88 8.38
CA ASN A 34 2.55 -7.78 9.38
C ASN A 34 1.88 -9.14 9.66
N VAL A 35 1.84 -10.03 8.67
CA VAL A 35 1.12 -11.32 8.77
C VAL A 35 2.02 -12.44 9.28
N GLN A 36 3.32 -12.41 8.95
CA GLN A 36 4.26 -13.49 9.25
C GLN A 36 4.27 -13.91 10.72
N PRO A 37 4.27 -13.01 11.72
CA PRO A 37 4.23 -13.42 13.14
C PRO A 37 3.02 -14.29 13.47
N TYR A 38 1.86 -13.99 12.93
CA TYR A 38 0.62 -14.75 13.16
C TYR A 38 0.62 -16.12 12.48
N LEU A 39 1.29 -16.23 11.32
CA LEU A 39 1.49 -17.52 10.64
C LEU A 39 2.49 -18.39 11.43
N ASP A 40 3.56 -17.79 11.93
CA ASP A 40 4.60 -18.50 12.70
C ASP A 40 4.04 -19.05 14.04
N GLU A 41 3.21 -18.28 14.72
CA GLU A 41 2.52 -18.73 15.94
C GLU A 41 1.28 -19.61 15.66
N LYS A 42 0.94 -19.83 14.38
CA LYS A 42 -0.20 -20.64 13.92
C LYS A 42 -1.54 -20.14 14.45
N SER A 43 -1.71 -18.83 14.57
CA SER A 43 -2.97 -18.21 14.94
C SER A 43 -3.85 -17.86 13.75
N LEU A 44 -3.24 -17.77 12.56
CA LEU A 44 -3.93 -17.54 11.28
C LEU A 44 -3.51 -18.58 10.23
N ASP A 45 -4.40 -18.82 9.28
CA ASP A 45 -4.14 -19.63 8.08
C ASP A 45 -4.18 -18.74 6.83
N MET A 46 -3.21 -18.92 5.90
CA MET A 46 -3.25 -18.33 4.57
C MET A 46 -3.81 -19.37 3.60
N VAL A 47 -4.97 -19.10 3.01
CA VAL A 47 -5.70 -20.08 2.21
C VAL A 47 -5.24 -20.09 0.76
N GLY A 48 -5.46 -19.00 0.02
CA GLY A 48 -5.12 -18.98 -1.41
C GLY A 48 -5.23 -17.58 -2.00
N ALA A 49 -4.85 -17.46 -3.28
CA ALA A 49 -4.97 -16.22 -4.03
C ALA A 49 -6.39 -16.03 -4.54
N ASN A 50 -6.94 -14.83 -4.29
CA ASN A 50 -8.21 -14.38 -4.86
C ASN A 50 -7.97 -13.62 -6.16
N VAL A 51 -6.84 -12.89 -6.24
CA VAL A 51 -6.43 -12.11 -7.41
C VAL A 51 -4.94 -12.30 -7.64
N GLU A 52 -4.57 -12.52 -8.90
CA GLU A 52 -3.20 -12.56 -9.39
C GLU A 52 -2.96 -11.40 -10.36
N GLY A 53 -1.70 -10.97 -10.51
CA GLY A 53 -1.33 -9.88 -11.40
C GLY A 53 -1.81 -8.50 -10.92
N ALA A 54 -2.02 -8.34 -9.61
CA ALA A 54 -2.22 -7.04 -9.01
C ALA A 54 -0.89 -6.27 -8.97
N GLY A 55 -0.96 -4.93 -8.97
CA GLY A 55 0.20 -4.06 -8.78
C GLY A 55 0.00 -3.16 -7.58
N TYR A 56 1.05 -2.93 -6.80
CA TYR A 56 1.03 -2.03 -5.66
C TYR A 56 2.35 -1.29 -5.51
N GLY A 57 2.30 0.00 -5.28
CA GLY A 57 3.50 0.78 -5.02
C GLY A 57 3.34 2.29 -5.21
N PRO A 58 4.43 3.04 -5.02
CA PRO A 58 4.49 4.46 -5.30
C PRO A 58 4.19 4.79 -6.76
N VAL A 59 3.30 5.75 -6.97
CA VAL A 59 2.93 6.25 -8.29
C VAL A 59 3.03 7.77 -8.37
N VAL A 60 3.23 8.24 -9.60
CA VAL A 60 3.13 9.65 -9.96
C VAL A 60 2.22 9.81 -11.19
N PRO A 61 1.61 10.98 -11.42
CA PRO A 61 0.90 11.27 -12.68
C PRO A 61 1.82 11.17 -13.89
N ASP A 62 1.24 10.85 -15.05
CA ASP A 62 1.96 10.69 -16.32
C ASP A 62 2.77 11.95 -16.73
N TYR A 63 2.24 13.14 -16.47
CA TYR A 63 2.96 14.39 -16.77
C TYR A 63 4.20 14.57 -15.86
N VAL A 64 4.18 14.06 -14.63
CA VAL A 64 5.34 14.06 -13.72
C VAL A 64 6.39 13.08 -14.22
N ALA A 65 5.96 11.88 -14.65
CA ALA A 65 6.84 10.89 -15.25
C ALA A 65 7.45 11.39 -16.57
N ALA A 66 6.67 12.09 -17.40
CA ALA A 66 7.15 12.74 -18.63
C ALA A 66 8.17 13.85 -18.34
N ALA A 67 8.08 14.52 -17.19
CA ALA A 67 9.06 15.50 -16.72
C ALA A 67 10.36 14.86 -16.16
N GLY A 68 10.47 13.53 -16.18
CA GLY A 68 11.68 12.79 -15.85
C GLY A 68 11.67 12.07 -14.50
N VAL A 69 10.55 12.04 -13.77
CA VAL A 69 10.45 11.32 -12.48
C VAL A 69 9.88 9.92 -12.72
N LYS A 70 10.73 8.91 -12.74
CA LYS A 70 10.37 7.51 -13.01
C LYS A 70 10.89 6.53 -11.97
N SER A 71 11.69 7.00 -11.02
CA SER A 71 12.34 6.16 -10.01
C SER A 71 12.36 6.84 -8.64
N LEU A 72 12.69 6.04 -7.61
CA LEU A 72 12.97 6.56 -6.27
C LEU A 72 14.07 7.63 -6.29
N ALA A 73 15.13 7.43 -7.08
CA ALA A 73 16.21 8.40 -7.19
C ALA A 73 15.74 9.73 -7.81
N ASP A 74 14.89 9.67 -8.83
CA ASP A 74 14.29 10.87 -9.45
C ASP A 74 13.35 11.57 -8.48
N LEU A 75 12.54 10.81 -7.72
CA LEU A 75 11.65 11.36 -6.69
C LEU A 75 12.49 12.14 -5.64
N ALA A 76 13.54 11.53 -5.14
CA ALA A 76 14.47 12.15 -4.18
C ALA A 76 15.13 13.42 -4.73
N ALA A 77 15.62 13.37 -5.97
CA ALA A 77 16.26 14.51 -6.63
C ALA A 77 15.31 15.70 -6.86
N ASN A 78 14.02 15.46 -6.88
CA ASN A 78 12.99 16.49 -7.11
C ASN A 78 12.10 16.74 -5.88
N ALA A 79 12.53 16.36 -4.68
CA ALA A 79 11.72 16.40 -3.46
C ALA A 79 10.99 17.73 -3.24
N ASP A 80 11.64 18.87 -3.51
CA ASP A 80 11.05 20.20 -3.33
C ASP A 80 9.82 20.45 -4.24
N LYS A 81 9.76 19.83 -5.43
CA LYS A 81 8.60 19.94 -6.32
C LYS A 81 7.38 19.17 -5.83
N PHE A 82 7.58 18.25 -4.91
CA PHE A 82 6.54 17.50 -4.20
C PHE A 82 6.22 18.09 -2.83
N ASP A 83 6.70 19.31 -2.51
CA ASP A 83 6.65 19.90 -1.17
C ASP A 83 7.21 18.98 -0.09
N LYS A 84 8.10 18.06 -0.48
CA LYS A 84 8.64 16.97 0.37
C LYS A 84 7.56 16.09 1.00
N LYS A 85 6.44 15.90 0.32
CA LYS A 85 5.31 15.09 0.79
C LYS A 85 5.10 13.86 -0.09
N PHE A 86 4.84 12.76 0.59
CA PHE A 86 4.35 11.53 -0.02
C PHE A 86 3.00 11.19 0.61
N TYR A 87 1.99 10.93 -0.21
CA TYR A 87 0.64 10.70 0.30
C TYR A 87 0.35 9.20 0.42
N GLY A 88 0.08 8.79 1.65
CA GLY A 88 -0.34 7.45 2.02
C GLY A 88 -1.84 7.38 2.30
N ILE A 89 -2.26 6.22 2.77
CA ILE A 89 -3.64 5.94 3.15
C ILE A 89 -3.81 5.92 4.67
N GLU A 90 -4.68 5.09 5.24
CA GLU A 90 -4.93 5.07 6.67
C GLU A 90 -3.72 4.63 7.50
N PRO A 91 -3.56 5.16 8.72
CA PRO A 91 -2.49 4.76 9.62
C PRO A 91 -2.46 3.25 9.88
N GLY A 92 -1.27 2.67 9.90
CA GLY A 92 -1.06 1.24 10.09
C GLY A 92 -1.11 0.41 8.82
N ASN A 93 -1.39 1.04 7.66
CA ASN A 93 -1.30 0.39 6.36
C ASN A 93 0.13 -0.10 6.07
N ASP A 94 0.24 -1.22 5.37
CA ASP A 94 1.50 -1.85 5.00
C ASP A 94 2.38 -0.98 4.09
N GLY A 95 1.78 -0.36 3.07
CA GLY A 95 2.50 0.55 2.17
C GLY A 95 3.00 1.80 2.87
N ASN A 96 2.21 2.37 3.79
CA ASN A 96 2.66 3.49 4.63
C ASN A 96 3.90 3.11 5.45
N LYS A 97 3.92 1.91 6.04
CA LYS A 97 5.08 1.42 6.81
C LYS A 97 6.33 1.28 5.95
N ILE A 98 6.18 0.76 4.73
CA ILE A 98 7.30 0.62 3.79
C ILE A 98 7.86 2.01 3.42
N VAL A 99 7.00 2.96 3.08
CA VAL A 99 7.42 4.33 2.74
C VAL A 99 8.05 5.02 3.95
N GLN A 100 7.45 4.89 5.15
CA GLN A 100 8.01 5.48 6.37
C GLN A 100 9.40 4.91 6.67
N ALA A 101 9.59 3.59 6.53
CA ALA A 101 10.91 2.98 6.71
C ALA A 101 11.97 3.56 5.75
N LYS A 102 11.59 3.88 4.50
CA LYS A 102 12.50 4.55 3.55
C LYS A 102 12.79 6.02 3.91
N ILE A 103 11.85 6.69 4.54
CA ILE A 103 12.05 8.06 5.05
C ILE A 103 13.01 8.04 6.24
N ASP A 104 12.85 7.08 7.14
CA ASP A 104 13.62 6.97 8.40
C ASP A 104 15.04 6.42 8.17
N ASP A 105 15.24 5.58 7.14
CA ASP A 105 16.55 5.02 6.82
C ASP A 105 17.44 6.09 6.13
N PRO A 106 18.62 6.41 6.69
CA PRO A 106 19.57 7.33 6.05
C PRO A 106 19.98 6.96 4.63
N ASN A 107 19.83 5.68 4.24
CA ASN A 107 20.10 5.18 2.90
C ASN A 107 18.83 4.85 2.11
N GLY A 108 17.66 5.14 2.65
CA GLY A 108 16.35 4.79 2.07
C GLY A 108 15.97 5.58 0.81
N GLY A 109 16.66 6.71 0.57
CA GLY A 109 16.42 7.56 -0.60
C GLY A 109 15.23 8.49 -0.49
N MET A 110 14.56 8.57 0.67
CA MET A 110 13.43 9.48 0.91
C MET A 110 13.65 10.40 2.10
N GLN A 111 14.90 10.68 2.45
CA GLN A 111 15.23 11.57 3.55
C GLN A 111 14.62 12.96 3.33
N GLY A 112 13.98 13.49 4.38
CA GLY A 112 13.35 14.81 4.36
C GLY A 112 11.95 14.83 3.73
N PHE A 113 11.44 13.69 3.24
CA PHE A 113 10.02 13.56 2.94
C PHE A 113 9.19 13.42 4.22
N GLU A 114 7.97 13.87 4.14
CA GLU A 114 6.91 13.65 5.13
C GLU A 114 5.89 12.69 4.54
N LEU A 115 5.56 11.61 5.24
CA LEU A 115 4.43 10.74 4.90
C LEU A 115 3.14 11.39 5.42
N VAL A 116 2.25 11.76 4.51
CA VAL A 116 0.93 12.30 4.85
C VAL A 116 -0.08 11.17 4.88
N GLU A 117 -0.41 10.70 6.06
CA GLU A 117 -1.43 9.67 6.25
C GLU A 117 -2.83 10.27 6.34
N SER A 118 -3.82 9.61 5.75
CA SER A 118 -5.22 10.05 5.83
C SER A 118 -6.18 8.85 5.75
N SER A 119 -6.83 8.68 4.62
CA SER A 119 -7.63 7.53 4.22
C SER A 119 -7.47 7.35 2.71
N GLU A 120 -7.89 6.21 2.17
CA GLU A 120 -7.94 6.00 0.72
C GLU A 120 -8.66 7.17 0.02
N GLN A 121 -9.86 7.51 0.50
CA GLN A 121 -10.66 8.60 -0.08
C GLN A 121 -9.97 9.96 0.03
N GLY A 122 -9.31 10.23 1.16
CA GLY A 122 -8.57 11.49 1.37
C GLY A 122 -7.36 11.59 0.45
N MET A 123 -6.59 10.53 0.31
CA MET A 123 -5.46 10.45 -0.62
C MET A 123 -5.91 10.63 -2.08
N LEU A 124 -6.97 9.92 -2.50
CA LEU A 124 -7.49 10.03 -3.86
C LEU A 124 -8.02 11.44 -4.17
N ALA A 125 -8.73 12.07 -3.23
CA ALA A 125 -9.21 13.44 -3.39
C ALA A 125 -8.04 14.43 -3.53
N GLN A 126 -6.96 14.25 -2.78
CA GLN A 126 -5.75 15.06 -2.93
C GLN A 126 -5.07 14.81 -4.28
N ALA A 127 -4.97 13.55 -4.71
CA ALA A 127 -4.40 13.19 -6.01
C ALA A 127 -5.19 13.83 -7.16
N GLU A 128 -6.52 13.71 -7.16
CA GLU A 128 -7.39 14.33 -8.16
C GLU A 128 -7.24 15.86 -8.21
N LYS A 129 -7.19 16.51 -7.05
CA LYS A 129 -6.98 17.95 -6.93
C LYS A 129 -5.65 18.37 -7.53
N SER A 130 -4.55 17.72 -7.13
CA SER A 130 -3.21 18.03 -7.64
C SER A 130 -3.11 17.77 -9.14
N MET A 131 -3.65 16.65 -9.64
CA MET A 131 -3.66 16.34 -11.08
C MET A 131 -4.45 17.39 -11.90
N LYS A 132 -5.59 17.85 -11.38
CA LYS A 132 -6.40 18.90 -12.03
C LYS A 132 -5.63 20.22 -12.16
N ASN A 133 -4.80 20.53 -11.16
CA ASN A 133 -3.98 21.73 -11.11
C ASN A 133 -2.60 21.56 -11.78
N GLN A 134 -2.28 20.36 -12.28
CA GLN A 134 -0.94 20.00 -12.79
C GLN A 134 0.18 20.17 -11.76
N GLU A 135 -0.16 20.03 -10.47
CA GLU A 135 0.78 20.03 -9.35
C GLU A 135 1.46 18.64 -9.24
N TRP A 136 2.71 18.63 -8.83
CA TRP A 136 3.43 17.37 -8.65
C TRP A 136 2.96 16.68 -7.38
N ILE A 137 2.66 15.39 -7.50
CA ILE A 137 2.22 14.56 -6.38
C ILE A 137 2.78 13.14 -6.53
N ALA A 138 3.19 12.54 -5.41
CA ALA A 138 3.54 11.12 -5.30
C ALA A 138 2.69 10.49 -4.19
N PHE A 139 2.13 9.31 -4.48
CA PHE A 139 1.21 8.65 -3.56
C PHE A 139 1.20 7.13 -3.77
N LEU A 140 0.54 6.39 -2.87
CA LEU A 140 0.35 4.95 -3.02
C LEU A 140 -0.70 4.66 -4.09
N GLY A 141 -0.36 3.77 -5.03
CA GLY A 141 -1.26 3.32 -6.08
C GLY A 141 -1.33 1.81 -6.18
N TRP A 142 -2.49 1.27 -6.59
CA TRP A 142 -2.67 -0.16 -6.81
C TRP A 142 -3.63 -0.46 -7.95
N THR A 143 -3.46 -1.64 -8.52
CA THR A 143 -4.33 -2.19 -9.56
C THR A 143 -4.73 -3.63 -9.21
N PRO A 144 -5.98 -4.03 -9.48
CA PRO A 144 -7.06 -3.24 -10.07
C PRO A 144 -7.69 -2.25 -9.08
N HIS A 145 -8.02 -1.04 -9.55
CA HIS A 145 -8.74 -0.04 -8.75
C HIS A 145 -9.65 0.82 -9.64
N PRO A 146 -10.94 1.01 -9.31
CA PRO A 146 -11.89 1.69 -10.18
C PRO A 146 -11.55 3.16 -10.48
N VAL A 147 -11.06 3.89 -9.48
CA VAL A 147 -10.69 5.31 -9.63
C VAL A 147 -9.31 5.43 -10.26
N MET A 148 -8.32 4.71 -9.75
CA MET A 148 -6.94 4.77 -10.25
C MET A 148 -6.84 4.28 -11.70
N GLY A 149 -7.68 3.33 -12.11
CA GLY A 149 -7.76 2.88 -13.51
C GLY A 149 -8.19 3.97 -14.50
N LYS A 150 -8.78 5.08 -14.01
CA LYS A 150 -9.13 6.26 -14.81
C LYS A 150 -8.05 7.34 -14.78
N MET A 151 -7.14 7.27 -13.82
CA MET A 151 -6.02 8.19 -13.71
C MET A 151 -4.87 7.70 -14.59
N LYS A 152 -4.17 8.62 -15.23
CA LYS A 152 -2.93 8.31 -15.96
C LYS A 152 -1.76 8.31 -14.97
N LEU A 153 -1.45 7.15 -14.44
CA LEU A 153 -0.43 6.96 -13.40
C LEU A 153 0.73 6.11 -13.91
N VAL A 154 1.91 6.37 -13.38
CA VAL A 154 3.14 5.61 -13.64
C VAL A 154 3.71 5.15 -12.30
N TYR A 155 3.96 3.85 -12.16
CA TYR A 155 4.68 3.30 -11.01
C TYR A 155 6.14 3.72 -11.04
N LEU A 156 6.66 4.12 -9.87
CA LEU A 156 8.07 4.42 -9.70
C LEU A 156 8.87 3.14 -9.49
N THR A 157 10.02 3.04 -10.17
CA THR A 157 10.99 1.95 -9.94
C THR A 157 11.88 2.24 -8.73
N GLY A 158 12.59 1.21 -8.24
CA GLY A 158 13.50 1.33 -7.10
C GLY A 158 12.85 1.02 -5.75
N PHE A 159 11.65 0.45 -5.76
CA PHE A 159 10.89 0.00 -4.58
C PHE A 159 10.62 -1.50 -4.58
N GLU A 160 11.10 -2.23 -5.58
CA GLU A 160 10.73 -3.64 -5.82
C GLU A 160 11.22 -4.58 -4.72
N ASN A 161 12.32 -4.22 -4.04
CA ASN A 161 12.88 -5.03 -2.95
C ASN A 161 12.23 -4.75 -1.58
N ASP A 162 11.30 -3.82 -1.52
CA ASP A 162 10.68 -3.37 -0.28
C ASP A 162 9.29 -3.99 -0.05
N GLY A 163 8.82 -4.82 -0.99
CA GLY A 163 7.50 -5.44 -0.94
C GLY A 163 6.46 -4.80 -1.87
N PHE A 164 6.85 -3.80 -2.67
CA PHE A 164 6.03 -3.25 -3.75
C PHE A 164 6.30 -3.98 -5.09
N GLY A 165 5.45 -3.73 -6.06
CA GLY A 165 5.52 -4.33 -7.40
C GLY A 165 4.36 -5.25 -7.69
N ASP A 166 4.64 -6.37 -8.38
CA ASP A 166 3.64 -7.39 -8.66
C ASP A 166 3.14 -8.02 -7.37
N ALA A 167 1.83 -8.10 -7.23
CA ALA A 167 1.19 -8.56 -6.01
C ALA A 167 0.14 -9.63 -6.29
N GLN A 168 -0.12 -10.45 -5.27
CA GLN A 168 -1.29 -11.31 -5.17
C GLN A 168 -2.16 -10.84 -4.01
N ILE A 169 -3.45 -10.93 -4.15
CA ILE A 169 -4.38 -10.70 -3.05
C ILE A 169 -4.85 -12.07 -2.55
N LYS A 170 -4.55 -12.38 -1.29
CA LYS A 170 -4.83 -13.69 -0.67
C LYS A 170 -5.85 -13.58 0.44
N THR A 171 -6.50 -14.71 0.74
CA THR A 171 -7.38 -14.83 1.89
C THR A 171 -6.57 -15.26 3.12
N LEU A 172 -6.76 -14.54 4.22
CA LEU A 172 -6.41 -15.00 5.56
C LEU A 172 -7.66 -15.45 6.29
N THR A 173 -7.54 -16.49 7.12
CA THR A 173 -8.62 -16.93 8.00
C THR A 173 -8.09 -17.11 9.41
N ARG A 174 -9.00 -17.04 10.42
CA ARG A 174 -8.70 -17.57 11.73
C ARG A 174 -8.40 -19.07 11.62
N VAL A 175 -7.55 -19.56 12.49
CA VAL A 175 -7.16 -20.97 12.46
C VAL A 175 -8.40 -21.88 12.63
N GLY A 176 -8.47 -22.92 11.81
CA GLY A 176 -9.54 -23.92 11.83
C GLY A 176 -10.80 -23.55 11.04
N TYR A 177 -10.95 -22.31 10.56
CA TYR A 177 -12.14 -21.87 9.82
C TYR A 177 -12.44 -22.73 8.60
N THR A 178 -11.44 -23.08 7.81
CA THR A 178 -11.60 -23.89 6.60
C THR A 178 -12.06 -25.33 6.86
N THR A 179 -11.87 -25.84 8.08
CA THR A 179 -12.33 -27.18 8.48
C THR A 179 -13.71 -27.16 9.15
N GLU A 180 -14.16 -25.99 9.64
CA GLU A 180 -15.47 -25.81 10.24
C GLU A 180 -16.56 -25.52 9.19
N CYS A 181 -16.18 -25.00 8.03
CA CYS A 181 -17.02 -24.77 6.87
C CYS A 181 -16.96 -25.95 5.91
#